data_ee35f50a0ca6dc419cbfc8c0c2076fdb
#
_entry.id   ee35f50a0ca6dc419cbfc8c0c2076fdb
#
_cell.length_a   1.000
_cell.length_b   1.000
_cell.length_c   1.000
_cell.angle_alpha   90.00
_cell.angle_beta   90.00
_cell.angle_gamma   90.00
#
_symmetry.space_group_name_H-M   'P 1'
#
loop_
_entity.id
_entity.type
_entity.pdbx_description
1 polymer ?
#
loop_
_entity_poly.entity_id
_entity_poly.type
_entity_poly.pdbx_seq_one_letter_code
_entity_poly.pdbx_strand_id
1 'polypeptide(L)'
;SNGWASFEPTSLSHFWNFSIPMPMGPTAMLAPFFDDLDDNVGTEPFHVLSYLDDENGQFIIQWENLANGENDEYCPDDCDRETFQMILYNPEIYPTTTGDGEILFQYKEVNDVDQNGNYSTIGIESPDQNTGIQYSFNNMPGPGASLIQNNMAIKFTTDAPSGYLSNSKLEEI
;
A
#
# COMPACT_ATOMS: atom_id res chain seq x y z
N SER A 1 8.45 -9.81 1.40
CA SER A 1 7.22 -9.60 2.17
C SER A 1 6.03 -9.50 1.23
N ASN A 2 4.89 -9.83 1.73
CA ASN A 2 3.63 -9.90 1.00
C ASN A 2 2.97 -8.52 0.87
N GLY A 3 3.67 -7.55 0.30
CA GLY A 3 3.16 -6.21 -0.02
C GLY A 3 2.91 -5.31 1.18
N TRP A 4 3.59 -5.53 2.31
CA TRP A 4 3.50 -4.69 3.49
C TRP A 4 4.86 -4.47 4.17
N ALA A 5 4.95 -3.44 4.99
CA ALA A 5 6.06 -3.14 5.87
C ALA A 5 5.55 -2.69 7.24
N SER A 6 6.43 -2.58 8.22
CA SER A 6 6.13 -2.11 9.57
C SER A 6 7.23 -1.19 10.06
N PHE A 7 6.86 -0.16 10.83
CA PHE A 7 7.83 0.66 11.56
C PHE A 7 8.41 -0.07 12.79
N GLU A 8 7.76 -1.15 13.23
CA GLU A 8 8.21 -1.94 14.38
C GLU A 8 8.84 -3.25 13.92
N PRO A 9 9.90 -3.73 14.60
CA PRO A 9 10.49 -5.02 14.29
C PRO A 9 9.47 -6.15 14.47
N THR A 10 9.35 -6.99 13.46
CA THR A 10 8.42 -8.13 13.50
C THR A 10 9.05 -9.37 12.85
N SER A 11 8.67 -10.55 13.34
CA SER A 11 8.95 -11.84 12.71
C SER A 11 7.74 -12.41 11.97
N LEU A 12 6.65 -11.65 11.87
CA LEU A 12 5.46 -12.07 11.16
C LEU A 12 5.71 -12.07 9.65
N SER A 13 5.13 -13.05 8.98
CA SER A 13 5.19 -13.21 7.53
C SER A 13 3.79 -13.46 6.97
N HIS A 14 2.81 -12.65 7.40
CA HIS A 14 1.45 -12.79 6.93
C HIS A 14 1.38 -12.60 5.41
N PHE A 15 0.66 -13.49 4.76
CA PHE A 15 0.33 -13.47 3.34
C PHE A 15 -1.17 -13.31 3.11
N TRP A 16 -2.01 -13.88 3.97
CA TRP A 16 -3.46 -13.66 3.91
C TRP A 16 -3.81 -12.26 4.39
N ASN A 17 -4.41 -11.50 3.52
CA ASN A 17 -4.83 -10.15 3.84
C ASN A 17 -5.96 -10.11 4.88
N PHE A 18 -6.07 -9.02 5.57
CA PHE A 18 -7.14 -8.72 6.53
C PHE A 18 -7.48 -7.22 6.50
N SER A 19 -8.62 -6.86 7.07
CA SER A 19 -9.02 -5.46 7.17
C SER A 19 -8.15 -4.67 8.14
N ILE A 20 -8.00 -3.38 7.90
CA ILE A 20 -7.28 -2.43 8.77
C ILE A 20 -8.32 -1.51 9.46
N PRO A 21 -8.25 -1.28 10.80
CA PRO A 21 -7.30 -1.87 11.75
C PRO A 21 -7.65 -3.30 12.17
N MET A 22 -6.64 -4.11 12.52
CA MET A 22 -6.84 -5.48 12.96
C MET A 22 -5.71 -5.95 13.90
N PRO A 23 -6.01 -6.48 15.10
CA PRO A 23 -4.98 -6.89 16.06
C PRO A 23 -4.32 -8.24 15.73
N MET A 24 -4.18 -8.59 14.47
CA MET A 24 -3.59 -9.86 14.01
C MET A 24 -2.30 -9.67 13.23
N GLY A 25 -2.07 -8.51 12.67
CA GLY A 25 -0.90 -8.19 11.86
C GLY A 25 0.28 -7.64 12.66
N PRO A 26 1.31 -7.19 11.98
CA PRO A 26 2.37 -6.42 12.61
C PRO A 26 1.83 -5.06 13.06
N THR A 27 2.30 -4.60 14.20
CA THR A 27 1.98 -3.24 14.69
C THR A 27 2.57 -2.16 13.76
N ALA A 28 1.98 -0.98 13.72
CA ALA A 28 2.44 0.12 12.86
C ALA A 28 2.61 -0.29 11.38
N MET A 29 1.65 -1.01 10.85
CA MET A 29 1.69 -1.60 9.52
C MET A 29 1.42 -0.57 8.43
N LEU A 30 2.19 -0.67 7.36
CA LEU A 30 2.01 0.04 6.10
C LEU A 30 1.76 -0.98 5.00
N ALA A 31 0.61 -0.94 4.39
CA ALA A 31 0.14 -1.91 3.41
C ALA A 31 -0.14 -1.23 2.06
N PRO A 32 0.88 -1.01 1.22
CA PRO A 32 0.63 -0.52 -0.13
C PRO A 32 -0.16 -1.51 -0.98
N PHE A 33 0.07 -2.81 -0.80
CA PHE A 33 -0.64 -3.87 -1.50
C PHE A 33 -0.45 -5.18 -0.73
N PHE A 34 -1.14 -5.31 0.41
CA PHE A 34 -1.03 -6.51 1.24
C PHE A 34 -1.86 -7.64 0.65
N ASP A 35 -1.18 -8.62 0.09
CA ASP A 35 -1.73 -9.80 -0.56
C ASP A 35 -0.72 -10.95 -0.50
N ASP A 36 -1.11 -12.14 -0.95
CA ASP A 36 -0.23 -13.29 -1.08
C ASP A 36 0.67 -13.16 -2.30
N LEU A 37 1.70 -12.33 -2.17
CA LEU A 37 2.66 -12.09 -3.24
C LEU A 37 3.76 -13.16 -3.22
N ASP A 38 3.90 -13.87 -4.34
CA ASP A 38 4.85 -14.96 -4.50
C ASP A 38 6.01 -14.58 -5.43
N ASP A 39 7.11 -15.28 -5.22
CA ASP A 39 8.35 -15.17 -6.00
C ASP A 39 8.69 -16.46 -6.78
N ASN A 40 7.93 -17.53 -6.55
CA ASN A 40 8.25 -18.86 -7.05
C ASN A 40 7.69 -19.17 -8.43
N VAL A 41 7.02 -18.22 -9.07
CA VAL A 41 6.27 -18.50 -10.30
C VAL A 41 6.87 -17.80 -11.51
N GLY A 42 7.15 -18.61 -12.53
CA GLY A 42 7.65 -18.13 -13.81
C GLY A 42 9.18 -17.94 -13.86
N THR A 43 9.66 -17.44 -14.98
CA THR A 43 11.10 -17.22 -15.26
C THR A 43 11.52 -15.75 -15.16
N GLU A 44 10.55 -14.86 -14.94
CA GLU A 44 10.82 -13.42 -14.88
C GLU A 44 11.40 -13.02 -13.53
N PRO A 45 12.41 -12.16 -13.52
CA PRO A 45 12.99 -11.69 -12.26
C PRO A 45 12.02 -10.79 -11.50
N PHE A 46 11.97 -10.98 -10.19
CA PHE A 46 11.23 -10.15 -9.24
C PHE A 46 12.20 -9.54 -8.23
N HIS A 47 11.83 -8.43 -7.62
CA HIS A 47 12.64 -7.78 -6.61
C HIS A 47 11.79 -7.11 -5.52
N VAL A 48 12.28 -7.20 -4.27
CA VAL A 48 11.87 -6.27 -3.21
C VAL A 48 13.10 -5.48 -2.80
N LEU A 49 13.08 -4.20 -3.09
CA LEU A 49 14.22 -3.30 -2.95
C LEU A 49 13.91 -2.21 -1.92
N SER A 50 14.95 -1.74 -1.22
CA SER A 50 14.84 -0.53 -0.41
C SER A 50 15.97 0.43 -0.76
N TYR A 51 15.66 1.72 -0.73
CA TYR A 51 16.60 2.77 -1.04
C TYR A 51 16.39 3.98 -0.12
N LEU A 52 17.48 4.44 0.49
CA LEU A 52 17.48 5.69 1.24
C LEU A 52 18.03 6.80 0.34
N ASP A 53 17.17 7.72 -0.03
CA ASP A 53 17.50 8.93 -0.78
C ASP A 53 17.70 10.08 0.20
N ASP A 54 18.90 10.18 0.76
CA ASP A 54 19.24 11.21 1.74
C ASP A 54 19.18 12.62 1.14
N GLU A 55 19.47 12.77 -0.15
CA GLU A 55 19.45 14.07 -0.83
C GLU A 55 18.04 14.63 -0.93
N ASN A 56 17.07 13.76 -1.19
CA ASN A 56 15.66 14.14 -1.29
C ASN A 56 14.86 13.80 -0.01
N GLY A 57 15.50 13.29 1.03
CA GLY A 57 14.84 12.97 2.29
C GLY A 57 13.71 11.94 2.15
N GLN A 58 13.97 10.87 1.42
CA GLN A 58 12.98 9.83 1.14
C GLN A 58 13.54 8.45 1.47
N PHE A 59 12.72 7.60 2.08
CA PHE A 59 12.99 6.18 2.16
C PHE A 59 11.97 5.43 1.31
N ILE A 60 12.46 4.69 0.33
CA ILE A 60 11.65 4.03 -0.69
C ILE A 60 11.74 2.51 -0.50
N ILE A 61 10.60 1.84 -0.50
CA ILE A 61 10.52 0.39 -0.64
C ILE A 61 9.76 0.10 -1.94
N GLN A 62 10.34 -0.72 -2.81
CA GLN A 62 9.74 -1.10 -4.09
C GLN A 62 9.55 -2.61 -4.15
N TRP A 63 8.37 -3.02 -4.52
CA TRP A 63 8.03 -4.36 -4.96
C TRP A 63 7.94 -4.33 -6.48
N GLU A 64 8.75 -5.12 -7.13
CA GLU A 64 8.87 -5.11 -8.58
C GLU A 64 8.62 -6.51 -9.14
N ASN A 65 7.65 -6.60 -10.02
CA ASN A 65 7.33 -7.79 -10.79
C ASN A 65 6.99 -9.02 -9.91
N LEU A 66 6.27 -8.81 -8.82
CA LEU A 66 5.82 -9.89 -7.94
C LEU A 66 4.53 -10.52 -8.47
N ALA A 67 4.48 -11.83 -8.45
CA ALA A 67 3.31 -12.58 -8.82
C ALA A 67 2.28 -12.60 -7.69
N ASN A 68 1.00 -12.74 -8.01
CA ASN A 68 -0.05 -12.92 -7.03
C ASN A 68 -0.30 -14.42 -6.79
N GLY A 69 -0.11 -14.89 -5.54
CA GLY A 69 0.04 -16.31 -5.20
C GLY A 69 -1.12 -17.22 -5.56
N GLU A 70 -2.37 -16.74 -5.53
CA GLU A 70 -3.52 -17.62 -5.85
C GLU A 70 -3.71 -17.88 -7.35
N ASN A 71 -3.24 -17.00 -8.22
CA ASN A 71 -3.43 -17.15 -9.67
C ASN A 71 -2.23 -17.82 -10.35
N ASP A 72 -1.10 -17.89 -9.68
CA ASP A 72 0.18 -18.18 -10.32
C ASP A 72 0.63 -19.62 -10.22
N GLU A 73 0.03 -20.43 -9.39
CA GLU A 73 0.33 -21.87 -9.29
C GLU A 73 0.20 -22.63 -10.63
N TYR A 74 -0.49 -22.04 -11.60
CA TYR A 74 -0.78 -22.61 -12.90
C TYR A 74 -0.46 -21.73 -14.10
N CYS A 75 0.27 -20.63 -13.91
CA CYS A 75 0.59 -19.66 -14.96
C CYS A 75 2.09 -19.68 -15.33
N PRO A 76 2.53 -20.60 -16.22
CA PRO A 76 3.96 -20.72 -16.51
C PRO A 76 4.55 -19.60 -17.40
N ASP A 77 3.73 -18.88 -18.17
CA ASP A 77 4.22 -17.99 -19.21
C ASP A 77 3.63 -16.57 -19.21
N ASP A 78 2.57 -16.28 -18.46
CA ASP A 78 1.87 -14.97 -18.51
C ASP A 78 1.16 -14.67 -17.17
N CYS A 79 1.91 -14.67 -16.10
CA CYS A 79 1.37 -14.41 -14.78
C CYS A 79 1.11 -12.92 -14.57
N ASP A 80 -0.06 -12.62 -14.02
CA ASP A 80 -0.36 -11.28 -13.58
C ASP A 80 0.61 -10.87 -12.47
N ARG A 81 1.24 -9.72 -12.63
CA ARG A 81 2.31 -9.26 -11.77
C ARG A 81 2.09 -7.85 -11.30
N GLU A 82 2.53 -7.61 -10.09
CA GLU A 82 2.37 -6.35 -9.39
C GLU A 82 3.70 -5.59 -9.33
N THR A 83 3.66 -4.30 -9.64
CA THR A 83 4.80 -3.40 -9.44
C THR A 83 4.33 -2.11 -8.78
N PHE A 84 4.76 -1.91 -7.55
CA PHE A 84 4.37 -0.76 -6.74
C PHE A 84 5.49 -0.37 -5.78
N GLN A 85 5.37 0.82 -5.22
CA GLN A 85 6.33 1.29 -4.23
C GLN A 85 5.65 2.10 -3.12
N MET A 86 6.34 2.18 -2.00
CA MET A 86 6.03 3.04 -0.88
C MET A 86 7.17 4.03 -0.67
N ILE A 87 6.84 5.30 -0.47
CA ILE A 87 7.79 6.37 -0.17
C ILE A 87 7.42 6.98 1.18
N LEU A 88 8.38 6.99 2.09
CA LEU A 88 8.30 7.68 3.37
C LEU A 88 9.09 8.99 3.27
N TYR A 89 8.43 10.11 3.56
CA TYR A 89 9.04 11.43 3.49
C TYR A 89 9.59 11.85 4.85
N ASN A 90 10.79 12.38 4.87
CA ASN A 90 11.38 12.95 6.08
C ASN A 90 10.65 14.24 6.47
N PRO A 91 9.99 14.31 7.65
CA PRO A 91 9.23 15.49 8.07
C PRO A 91 10.10 16.73 8.32
N GLU A 92 11.41 16.59 8.48
CA GLU A 92 12.32 17.74 8.59
C GLU A 92 12.48 18.46 7.24
N ILE A 93 12.32 17.74 6.12
CA ILE A 93 12.42 18.29 4.74
C ILE A 93 11.04 18.58 4.18
N TYR A 94 10.05 17.74 4.48
CA TYR A 94 8.66 17.85 4.06
C TYR A 94 7.75 18.04 5.28
N PRO A 95 7.78 19.21 5.92
CA PRO A 95 7.02 19.44 7.15
C PRO A 95 5.51 19.49 6.86
N THR A 96 4.75 18.71 7.60
CA THR A 96 3.30 18.83 7.67
C THR A 96 2.88 19.74 8.82
N THR A 97 1.62 20.14 8.84
CA THR A 97 1.07 21.00 9.91
C THR A 97 1.17 20.36 11.30
N THR A 98 1.11 19.04 11.39
CA THR A 98 1.20 18.29 12.65
C THR A 98 2.61 17.83 12.99
N GLY A 99 3.55 17.91 12.04
CA GLY A 99 4.91 17.40 12.17
C GLY A 99 5.08 15.92 11.85
N ASP A 100 4.01 15.26 11.43
CA ASP A 100 4.08 13.87 10.96
C ASP A 100 4.67 13.79 9.56
N GLY A 101 5.35 12.68 9.24
CA GLY A 101 5.83 12.39 7.89
C GLY A 101 4.69 12.00 6.95
N GLU A 102 4.81 12.39 5.69
CA GLU A 102 3.90 11.93 4.65
C GLU A 102 4.27 10.53 4.16
N ILE A 103 3.28 9.78 3.71
CA ILE A 103 3.44 8.45 3.14
C ILE A 103 2.79 8.45 1.77
N LEU A 104 3.50 7.95 0.75
CA LEU A 104 2.99 7.85 -0.61
C LEU A 104 3.07 6.40 -1.08
N PHE A 105 1.95 5.84 -1.52
CA PHE A 105 1.90 4.58 -2.26
C PHE A 105 1.74 4.89 -3.74
N GLN A 106 2.56 4.27 -4.59
CA GLN A 106 2.51 4.47 -6.04
C GLN A 106 2.42 3.12 -6.74
N TYR A 107 1.55 3.04 -7.73
CA TYR A 107 1.24 1.83 -8.47
C TYR A 107 1.64 2.01 -9.94
N LYS A 108 2.64 1.27 -10.39
CA LYS A 108 3.06 1.25 -11.79
C LYS A 108 2.20 0.25 -12.57
N GLU A 109 2.05 -0.94 -12.01
CA GLU A 109 1.31 -2.04 -12.59
C GLU A 109 0.54 -2.76 -11.48
N VAL A 110 -0.74 -2.94 -11.70
CA VAL A 110 -1.65 -3.60 -10.77
C VAL A 110 -2.59 -4.46 -11.61
N ASN A 111 -2.54 -5.76 -11.38
CA ASN A 111 -3.33 -6.77 -12.07
C ASN A 111 -4.15 -7.60 -11.06
N ASP A 112 -4.70 -6.96 -10.06
CA ASP A 112 -5.46 -7.58 -8.97
C ASP A 112 -6.67 -8.37 -9.50
N VAL A 113 -6.42 -9.61 -9.92
CA VAL A 113 -7.37 -10.48 -10.61
C VAL A 113 -7.78 -11.72 -9.80
N ASP A 114 -7.57 -11.69 -8.50
CA ASP A 114 -7.95 -12.76 -7.60
C ASP A 114 -9.40 -13.20 -7.79
N GLN A 115 -9.60 -14.46 -8.15
CA GLN A 115 -10.92 -15.00 -8.46
C GLN A 115 -11.65 -15.54 -7.21
N ASN A 116 -10.97 -15.75 -6.12
CA ASN A 116 -11.50 -16.41 -4.93
C ASN A 116 -11.83 -15.47 -3.76
N GLY A 117 -11.83 -14.17 -4.00
CA GLY A 117 -12.22 -13.17 -3.00
C GLY A 117 -11.16 -12.86 -1.94
N ASN A 118 -9.90 -13.21 -2.21
CA ASN A 118 -8.74 -12.91 -1.37
C ASN A 118 -7.93 -11.77 -1.99
N TYR A 119 -8.60 -10.65 -2.22
CA TYR A 119 -8.01 -9.47 -2.83
C TYR A 119 -7.21 -8.65 -1.82
N SER A 120 -6.33 -7.81 -2.31
CA SER A 120 -5.43 -6.99 -1.53
C SER A 120 -6.11 -6.13 -0.45
N THR A 121 -5.34 -5.81 0.60
CA THR A 121 -5.65 -4.74 1.54
C THR A 121 -4.68 -3.58 1.34
N ILE A 122 -5.23 -2.37 1.25
CA ILE A 122 -4.45 -1.13 1.12
C ILE A 122 -4.81 -0.20 2.27
N GLY A 123 -3.79 0.23 3.01
CA GLY A 123 -3.99 1.13 4.14
C GLY A 123 -2.78 1.28 5.05
N ILE A 124 -2.99 1.99 6.14
CA ILE A 124 -2.00 2.19 7.20
C ILE A 124 -2.64 1.94 8.56
N GLU A 125 -1.88 1.41 9.49
CA GLU A 125 -2.33 1.06 10.84
C GLU A 125 -1.41 1.64 11.90
N SER A 126 -2.01 2.12 12.99
CA SER A 126 -1.29 2.64 14.14
C SER A 126 -0.59 1.53 14.94
N PRO A 127 0.41 1.87 15.78
CA PRO A 127 1.10 0.89 16.63
C PRO A 127 0.18 0.15 17.60
N ASP A 128 -0.93 0.76 18.03
CA ASP A 128 -1.87 0.16 18.97
C ASP A 128 -2.90 -0.77 18.30
N GLN A 129 -2.89 -0.86 16.98
CA GLN A 129 -3.77 -1.70 16.16
C GLN A 129 -5.28 -1.44 16.36
N ASN A 130 -5.63 -0.29 16.93
CA ASN A 130 -7.01 0.12 17.15
C ASN A 130 -7.45 1.24 16.20
N THR A 131 -6.50 1.89 15.57
CA THR A 131 -6.71 3.00 14.64
C THR A 131 -6.02 2.70 13.32
N GLY A 132 -6.66 3.02 12.23
CA GLY A 132 -6.09 2.83 10.90
C GLY A 132 -6.91 3.53 9.83
N ILE A 133 -6.30 3.70 8.67
CA ILE A 133 -6.96 4.20 7.46
C ILE A 133 -6.91 3.08 6.44
N GLN A 134 -8.05 2.46 6.17
CA GLN A 134 -8.21 1.47 5.13
C GLN A 134 -8.67 2.17 3.85
N TYR A 135 -7.84 2.15 2.82
CA TYR A 135 -8.20 2.65 1.50
C TYR A 135 -9.10 1.66 0.76
N SER A 136 -8.68 0.39 0.71
CA SER A 136 -9.48 -0.71 0.16
C SER A 136 -9.25 -2.00 0.93
N PHE A 137 -10.21 -2.90 0.85
CA PHE A 137 -10.15 -4.27 1.33
C PHE A 137 -10.94 -5.18 0.40
N ASN A 138 -10.32 -6.25 -0.10
CA ASN A 138 -10.93 -7.18 -1.06
C ASN A 138 -11.57 -6.44 -2.25
N ASN A 139 -10.81 -5.60 -2.94
CA ASN A 139 -11.26 -4.76 -4.07
C ASN A 139 -12.48 -3.85 -3.77
N MET A 140 -12.79 -3.63 -2.52
CA MET A 140 -13.83 -2.71 -2.11
C MET A 140 -13.19 -1.43 -1.54
N PRO A 141 -13.08 -0.36 -2.33
CA PRO A 141 -12.56 0.91 -1.83
C PRO A 141 -13.50 1.51 -0.79
N GLY A 142 -12.91 2.24 0.15
CA GLY A 142 -13.68 3.01 1.14
C GLY A 142 -14.56 4.08 0.46
N PRO A 143 -15.53 4.64 1.19
CA PRO A 143 -16.38 5.70 0.64
C PRO A 143 -15.56 6.88 0.12
N GLY A 144 -15.75 7.24 -1.14
CA GLY A 144 -15.02 8.32 -1.81
C GLY A 144 -13.65 7.95 -2.38
N ALA A 145 -13.19 6.70 -2.19
CA ALA A 145 -11.99 6.17 -2.82
C ALA A 145 -12.30 5.53 -4.18
N SER A 146 -11.30 5.48 -5.05
CA SER A 146 -11.38 4.77 -6.34
C SER A 146 -10.71 3.41 -6.24
N LEU A 147 -11.06 2.48 -7.11
CA LEU A 147 -10.24 1.27 -7.31
C LEU A 147 -8.82 1.68 -7.70
N ILE A 148 -7.84 0.95 -7.19
CA ILE A 148 -6.46 1.14 -7.64
C ILE A 148 -6.33 0.74 -9.11
N GLN A 149 -5.41 1.38 -9.79
CA GLN A 149 -5.13 1.14 -11.20
C GLN A 149 -3.71 1.58 -11.54
N ASN A 150 -3.24 1.17 -12.69
CA ASN A 150 -1.93 1.55 -13.20
C ASN A 150 -1.75 3.06 -13.24
N ASN A 151 -0.56 3.53 -12.84
CA ASN A 151 -0.17 4.93 -12.79
C ASN A 151 -0.96 5.79 -11.78
N MET A 152 -1.45 5.17 -10.72
CA MET A 152 -2.14 5.82 -9.61
C MET A 152 -1.20 6.02 -8.42
N ALA A 153 -1.54 6.99 -7.56
CA ALA A 153 -0.88 7.18 -6.27
C ALA A 153 -1.90 7.51 -5.17
N ILE A 154 -1.60 7.04 -3.95
CA ILE A 154 -2.37 7.34 -2.74
C ILE A 154 -1.42 8.02 -1.76
N LYS A 155 -1.77 9.22 -1.32
CA LYS A 155 -0.98 9.97 -0.35
C LYS A 155 -1.71 10.04 0.98
N PHE A 156 -1.03 9.63 2.04
CA PHE A 156 -1.46 9.84 3.42
C PHE A 156 -0.73 11.06 3.96
N THR A 157 -1.50 12.04 4.40
CA THR A 157 -0.99 13.31 4.92
C THR A 157 -1.93 13.85 5.98
N THR A 158 -1.40 14.61 6.93
CA THR A 158 -2.19 15.36 7.93
C THR A 158 -2.53 16.77 7.46
N ASP A 159 -1.98 17.19 6.32
CA ASP A 159 -2.34 18.46 5.71
C ASP A 159 -3.69 18.39 5.00
N ALA A 160 -4.40 19.50 4.99
CA ALA A 160 -5.64 19.60 4.24
C ALA A 160 -5.36 19.47 2.73
N PRO A 161 -6.14 18.66 1.98
CA PRO A 161 -5.95 18.53 0.54
C PRO A 161 -6.14 19.86 -0.16
N SER A 162 -5.26 20.17 -1.11
CA SER A 162 -5.42 21.34 -1.97
C SER A 162 -6.69 21.16 -2.81
N GLY A 163 -7.61 22.11 -2.74
CA GLY A 163 -8.89 22.03 -3.43
C GLY A 163 -10.05 21.50 -2.59
N TYR A 164 -9.87 21.38 -1.28
CA TYR A 164 -10.95 21.09 -0.35
C TYR A 164 -12.08 22.12 -0.46
N LEU A 165 -13.29 21.63 -0.74
CA LEU A 165 -14.49 22.46 -0.68
C LEU A 165 -14.92 22.55 0.79
N SER A 166 -14.92 23.76 1.35
CA SER A 166 -15.52 24.00 2.67
C SER A 166 -17.01 23.68 2.66
N ASN A 167 -17.56 23.25 3.78
CA ASN A 167 -19.01 22.95 3.90
C ASN A 167 -19.90 24.10 3.42
N SER A 168 -19.44 25.36 3.51
CA SER A 168 -20.17 26.53 3.00
C SER A 168 -20.32 26.60 1.48
N LYS A 169 -19.55 25.77 0.72
CA LYS A 169 -19.69 25.67 -0.74
C LYS A 169 -20.48 24.43 -1.18
N LEU A 170 -20.70 23.46 -0.28
CA LEU A 170 -21.52 22.28 -0.57
C LEU A 170 -23.03 22.59 -0.49
N GLU A 171 -23.42 23.71 0.12
CA GLU A 171 -24.81 24.15 0.22
C GLU A 171 -25.28 24.93 -1.03
N GLU A 172 -24.38 25.26 -1.95
CA GLU A 172 -24.67 26.05 -3.18
C GLU A 172 -24.78 25.16 -4.46
N ILE A 173 -24.72 23.82 -4.33
CA ILE A 173 -24.87 22.85 -5.42
C ILE A 173 -26.21 22.12 -5.25
#